data_cc261aa85fecc26a30ce5902ece47f53
#
_entry.id   cc261aa85fecc26a30ce5902ece47f53
#
_cell.length_a   1.000
_cell.length_b   1.000
_cell.length_c   1.000
_cell.angle_alpha   90.00
_cell.angle_beta   90.00
_cell.angle_gamma   90.00
#
_symmetry.space_group_name_H-M   'P 1'
#
loop_
_entity.id
_entity.type
_entity.pdbx_description
1 polymer ?
#
loop_
_entity_poly.entity_id
_entity_poly.type
_entity_poly.pdbx_seq_one_letter_code
_entity_poly.pdbx_strand_id
1 'polypeptide(L)'
;MAIDPREIEQFLYREARLLDEGHFDEWLDLFTADAVYWLPVGQSDTDPDRQVSIIYDGRHEMERRVARLKSGYAHAQDPPSRTHRIVSNVELSAFDPGDASLTASTVMVLFALTRHKHAIHSARCEFRLLRESALWRIARKKVSLLRSNEALDGIPYLV
;
A
#
# COMPACT_ATOMS: atom_id res chain seq x y z
N MET A 1 -8.11 25.65 4.45
CA MET A 1 -6.69 25.39 4.16
C MET A 1 -6.59 24.78 2.77
N ALA A 2 -5.83 25.40 1.91
CA ALA A 2 -5.60 24.82 0.59
C ALA A 2 -4.53 23.71 0.71
N ILE A 3 -4.82 22.54 0.18
CA ILE A 3 -3.86 21.44 0.10
C ILE A 3 -3.13 21.58 -1.24
N ASP A 4 -1.81 21.56 -1.19
CA ASP A 4 -1.01 21.48 -2.41
C ASP A 4 -1.03 20.02 -2.90
N PRO A 5 -1.60 19.74 -4.08
CA PRO A 5 -1.63 18.38 -4.63
C PRO A 5 -0.22 17.78 -4.76
N ARG A 6 0.77 18.60 -5.03
CA ARG A 6 2.15 18.15 -5.18
C ARG A 6 2.74 17.60 -3.88
N GLU A 7 2.32 18.14 -2.73
CA GLU A 7 2.71 17.61 -1.42
C GLU A 7 2.24 16.14 -1.26
N ILE A 8 1.00 15.87 -1.68
CA ILE A 8 0.43 14.53 -1.62
C ILE A 8 1.13 13.59 -2.62
N GLU A 9 1.37 14.04 -3.84
CA GLU A 9 2.11 13.25 -4.83
C GLU A 9 3.48 12.84 -4.30
N GLN A 10 4.24 13.76 -3.74
CA GLN A 10 5.56 13.47 -3.16
C GLN A 10 5.48 12.49 -2.00
N PHE A 11 4.45 12.59 -1.17
CA PHE A 11 4.20 11.64 -0.09
C PHE A 11 3.94 10.22 -0.64
N LEU A 12 3.10 10.09 -1.67
CA LEU A 12 2.79 8.81 -2.29
C LEU A 12 4.00 8.21 -3.03
N TYR A 13 4.82 9.04 -3.67
CA TYR A 13 6.08 8.58 -4.29
C TYR A 13 7.07 8.08 -3.24
N ARG A 14 7.14 8.75 -2.10
CA ARG A 14 7.98 8.30 -0.99
C ARG A 14 7.49 6.96 -0.44
N GLU A 15 6.19 6.77 -0.29
CA GLU A 15 5.61 5.49 0.15
C GLU A 15 6.03 4.35 -0.76
N ALA A 16 5.90 4.54 -2.07
CA ALA A 16 6.30 3.57 -3.08
C ALA A 16 7.81 3.30 -3.04
N ARG A 17 8.63 4.33 -2.92
CA ARG A 17 10.09 4.21 -2.88
C ARG A 17 10.55 3.45 -1.64
N LEU A 18 9.97 3.68 -0.48
CA LEU A 18 10.33 2.97 0.75
C LEU A 18 10.10 1.47 0.61
N LEU A 19 9.01 1.07 -0.05
CA LEU A 19 8.76 -0.34 -0.35
C LEU A 19 9.78 -0.91 -1.34
N ASP A 20 10.10 -0.18 -2.41
CA ASP A 20 11.05 -0.62 -3.44
C ASP A 20 12.47 -0.75 -2.89
N GLU A 21 12.85 0.11 -1.96
CA GLU A 21 14.16 0.10 -1.31
C GLU A 21 14.23 -0.84 -0.10
N GLY A 22 13.12 -1.45 0.28
CA GLY A 22 13.07 -2.37 1.42
C GLY A 22 13.15 -1.69 2.79
N HIS A 23 12.84 -0.39 2.86
CA HIS A 23 12.81 0.39 4.09
C HIS A 23 11.46 0.23 4.80
N PHE A 24 11.17 -0.99 5.23
CA PHE A 24 9.84 -1.36 5.72
C PHE A 24 9.48 -0.74 7.06
N ASP A 25 10.45 -0.49 7.94
CA ASP A 25 10.18 0.19 9.21
C ASP A 25 9.77 1.64 8.96
N GLU A 26 10.47 2.34 8.07
CA GLU A 26 10.11 3.70 7.67
C GLU A 26 8.75 3.74 6.96
N TRP A 27 8.44 2.70 6.16
CA TRP A 27 7.13 2.56 5.53
C TRP A 27 6.02 2.42 6.57
N LEU A 28 6.21 1.60 7.61
CA LEU A 28 5.26 1.48 8.73
C LEU A 28 5.03 2.81 9.44
N ASP A 29 6.06 3.63 9.56
CA ASP A 29 5.99 4.93 10.22
C ASP A 29 5.10 5.94 9.46
N LEU A 30 4.78 5.66 8.20
CA LEU A 30 3.82 6.48 7.44
C LEU A 30 2.37 6.24 7.88
N PHE A 31 2.08 5.16 8.58
CA PHE A 31 0.73 4.75 8.94
C PHE A 31 0.35 5.23 10.34
N THR A 32 -0.94 5.50 10.54
CA THR A 32 -1.49 5.80 11.86
C THR A 32 -1.49 4.55 12.74
N ALA A 33 -1.64 4.74 14.05
CA ALA A 33 -1.68 3.62 15.00
C ALA A 33 -2.86 2.66 14.78
N ASP A 34 -3.95 3.15 14.22
CA ASP A 34 -5.16 2.40 13.91
C ASP A 34 -5.34 2.12 12.42
N ALA A 35 -4.27 2.19 11.66
CA ALA A 35 -4.30 2.04 10.21
C ALA A 35 -4.78 0.65 9.77
N VAL A 36 -5.33 0.61 8.56
CA VAL A 36 -5.73 -0.61 7.88
C VAL A 36 -5.02 -0.71 6.53
N TYR A 37 -4.40 -1.85 6.28
CA TYR A 37 -3.85 -2.24 4.99
C TYR A 37 -4.73 -3.34 4.40
N TRP A 38 -5.36 -3.03 3.27
CA TRP A 38 -6.43 -3.86 2.72
C TRP A 38 -6.17 -4.20 1.26
N LEU A 39 -6.15 -5.49 0.99
CA LEU A 39 -6.03 -6.07 -0.35
C LEU A 39 -7.24 -6.98 -0.57
N PRO A 40 -8.36 -6.45 -1.11
CA PRO A 40 -9.56 -7.24 -1.34
C PRO A 40 -9.38 -8.24 -2.47
N VAL A 41 -10.21 -9.28 -2.46
CA VAL A 41 -10.41 -10.14 -3.63
C VAL A 41 -11.47 -9.48 -4.52
N GLY A 42 -11.14 -9.22 -5.79
CA GLY A 42 -12.03 -8.55 -6.71
C GLY A 42 -11.82 -7.04 -6.77
N GLN A 43 -12.47 -6.41 -7.74
CA GLN A 43 -12.27 -4.98 -8.05
C GLN A 43 -13.39 -4.07 -7.56
N SER A 44 -14.52 -4.65 -7.14
CA SER A 44 -15.67 -3.89 -6.70
C SER A 44 -15.52 -3.42 -5.27
N ASP A 45 -16.29 -2.42 -4.90
CA ASP A 45 -16.44 -1.99 -3.51
C ASP A 45 -16.95 -3.18 -2.70
N THR A 46 -16.05 -3.76 -1.96
CA THR A 46 -16.33 -4.93 -1.15
C THR A 46 -16.37 -4.52 0.30
N ASP A 47 -17.38 -5.02 1.00
CA ASP A 47 -17.43 -4.91 2.43
C ASP A 47 -16.48 -5.97 3.02
N PRO A 48 -15.40 -5.57 3.73
CA PRO A 48 -14.45 -6.52 4.28
C PRO A 48 -15.06 -7.49 5.28
N ASP A 49 -16.21 -7.14 5.88
CA ASP A 49 -16.92 -8.03 6.80
C ASP A 49 -17.74 -9.11 6.09
N ARG A 50 -18.02 -8.92 4.80
CA ARG A 50 -18.86 -9.82 4.00
C ARG A 50 -18.12 -10.61 2.95
N GLN A 51 -16.91 -10.19 2.58
CA GLN A 51 -16.15 -10.81 1.50
C GLN A 51 -14.73 -11.15 1.98
N VAL A 52 -14.19 -12.21 1.40
CA VAL A 52 -12.80 -12.61 1.67
C VAL A 52 -11.85 -11.57 1.12
N SER A 53 -10.86 -11.19 1.92
CA SER A 53 -9.74 -10.35 1.51
C SER A 53 -8.46 -11.18 1.43
N ILE A 54 -7.57 -10.82 0.51
CA ILE A 54 -6.22 -11.39 0.45
C ILE A 54 -5.44 -10.93 1.68
N ILE A 55 -5.52 -9.63 1.98
CA ILE A 55 -4.95 -9.01 3.17
C ILE A 55 -5.99 -8.06 3.76
N TYR A 56 -6.17 -8.15 5.06
CA TYR A 56 -6.88 -7.14 5.82
C TYR A 56 -6.19 -7.02 7.18
N ASP A 57 -5.17 -6.20 7.19
CA ASP A 57 -4.26 -6.07 8.33
C ASP A 57 -4.48 -4.75 9.07
N GLY A 58 -4.66 -4.82 10.38
CA GLY A 58 -4.46 -3.69 11.27
C GLY A 58 -2.97 -3.42 11.50
N ARG A 59 -2.65 -2.40 12.29
CA ARG A 59 -1.26 -1.99 12.55
C ARG A 59 -0.40 -3.14 13.09
N HIS A 60 -0.92 -3.91 14.04
CA HIS A 60 -0.19 -5.02 14.67
C HIS A 60 0.16 -6.12 13.65
N GLU A 61 -0.78 -6.49 12.78
CA GLU A 61 -0.54 -7.49 11.73
C GLU A 61 0.45 -6.98 10.68
N MET A 62 0.40 -5.70 10.36
CA MET A 62 1.39 -5.07 9.46
C MET A 62 2.80 -5.15 10.05
N GLU A 63 2.96 -4.87 11.34
CA GLU A 63 4.24 -4.99 12.03
C GLU A 63 4.77 -6.42 12.00
N ARG A 64 3.91 -7.40 12.23
CA ARG A 64 4.28 -8.83 12.15
C ARG A 64 4.70 -9.21 10.73
N ARG A 65 4.00 -8.72 9.72
CA ARG A 65 4.33 -8.96 8.31
C ARG A 65 5.70 -8.39 7.95
N VAL A 66 5.98 -7.17 8.36
CA VAL A 66 7.28 -6.52 8.15
C VAL A 66 8.38 -7.27 8.90
N ALA A 67 8.16 -7.66 10.15
CA ALA A 67 9.13 -8.44 10.92
C ALA A 67 9.48 -9.76 10.21
N ARG A 68 8.50 -10.43 9.62
CA ARG A 68 8.70 -11.66 8.84
C ARG A 68 9.54 -11.41 7.60
N LEU A 69 9.30 -10.34 6.87
CA LEU A 69 10.10 -9.98 5.70
C LEU A 69 11.56 -9.68 6.06
N LYS A 70 11.79 -9.05 7.20
CA LYS A 70 13.12 -8.69 7.68
C LYS A 70 13.91 -9.88 8.26
N SER A 71 13.23 -10.90 8.76
CA SER A 71 13.86 -12.01 9.48
C SER A 71 14.52 -13.06 8.57
N GLY A 72 14.33 -12.98 7.26
CA GLY A 72 14.83 -13.98 6.32
C GLY A 72 14.08 -15.32 6.35
N TYR A 73 13.04 -15.47 7.16
CA TYR A 73 12.18 -16.67 7.18
C TYR A 73 11.22 -16.73 5.99
N ALA A 74 11.09 -15.65 5.25
CA ALA A 74 10.36 -15.66 3.99
C ALA A 74 11.24 -16.29 2.90
N HIS A 75 11.26 -17.61 2.79
CA HIS A 75 12.09 -18.33 1.80
C HIS A 75 11.85 -17.85 0.36
N ALA A 76 10.66 -17.35 0.06
CA ALA A 76 10.33 -16.75 -1.22
C ALA A 76 11.10 -15.43 -1.48
N GLN A 77 11.73 -14.86 -0.46
CA GLN A 77 12.52 -13.63 -0.51
C GLN A 77 14.03 -13.87 -0.41
N ASP A 78 14.52 -15.10 -0.69
CA ASP A 78 15.94 -15.38 -0.71
C ASP A 78 16.40 -15.84 -2.12
N PRO A 79 17.07 -14.98 -2.93
CA PRO A 79 17.40 -13.59 -2.63
C PRO A 79 16.14 -12.69 -2.55
N PRO A 80 16.23 -11.51 -1.89
CA PRO A 80 15.11 -10.60 -1.79
C PRO A 80 14.54 -10.22 -3.15
N SER A 81 13.22 -10.11 -3.25
CA SER A 81 12.56 -9.59 -4.45
C SER A 81 12.99 -8.15 -4.71
N ARG A 82 13.19 -7.84 -5.97
CA ARG A 82 13.46 -6.47 -6.43
C ARG A 82 12.19 -5.93 -7.07
N THR A 83 11.79 -4.76 -6.68
CA THR A 83 10.56 -4.16 -7.18
C THR A 83 10.79 -2.72 -7.62
N HIS A 84 10.02 -2.30 -8.63
CA HIS A 84 9.84 -0.91 -8.98
C HIS A 84 8.36 -0.62 -9.14
N ARG A 85 7.90 0.46 -8.53
CA ARG A 85 6.52 0.93 -8.64
C ARG A 85 6.47 2.21 -9.43
N ILE A 86 5.53 2.26 -10.36
CA ILE A 86 5.11 3.49 -11.04
C ILE A 86 3.77 3.88 -10.45
N VAL A 87 3.69 5.08 -9.88
CA VAL A 87 2.47 5.65 -9.33
C VAL A 87 2.03 6.78 -10.24
N SER A 88 0.81 6.74 -10.72
CA SER A 88 0.27 7.76 -11.61
C SER A 88 -1.22 7.99 -11.40
N ASN A 89 -1.80 8.90 -12.20
CA ASN A 89 -3.25 9.19 -12.15
C ASN A 89 -3.71 9.53 -10.72
N VAL A 90 -2.95 10.41 -10.06
CA VAL A 90 -3.27 10.83 -8.70
C VAL A 90 -4.48 11.76 -8.74
N GLU A 91 -5.53 11.37 -8.05
CA GLU A 91 -6.76 12.14 -7.90
C GLU A 91 -7.06 12.33 -6.41
N LEU A 92 -7.40 13.54 -6.01
CA LEU A 92 -7.64 13.89 -4.62
C LEU A 92 -9.09 14.26 -4.41
N SER A 93 -9.68 13.81 -3.29
CA SER A 93 -10.93 14.37 -2.79
C SER A 93 -10.70 15.76 -2.20
N ALA A 94 -11.80 16.47 -1.91
CA ALA A 94 -11.71 17.66 -1.08
C ALA A 94 -11.14 17.28 0.32
N PHE A 95 -10.40 18.21 0.89
CA PHE A 95 -9.95 18.06 2.28
C PHE A 95 -11.13 18.28 3.23
N ASP A 96 -11.30 17.34 4.16
CA ASP A 96 -12.29 17.44 5.22
C ASP A 96 -11.63 18.02 6.48
N PRO A 97 -11.97 19.27 6.85
CA PRO A 97 -11.40 19.88 8.05
C PRO A 97 -11.95 19.26 9.35
N GLY A 98 -13.07 18.53 9.28
CA GLY A 98 -13.70 17.93 10.46
C GLY A 98 -12.82 16.86 11.10
N ASP A 99 -12.19 16.02 10.28
CA ASP A 99 -11.26 14.99 10.74
C ASP A 99 -9.84 15.14 10.17
N ALA A 100 -9.57 16.28 9.55
CA ALA A 100 -8.28 16.61 8.93
C ALA A 100 -7.83 15.56 7.89
N SER A 101 -8.75 15.06 7.08
CA SER A 101 -8.49 13.99 6.13
C SER A 101 -8.77 14.36 4.67
N LEU A 102 -8.19 13.59 3.78
CA LEU A 102 -8.56 13.51 2.37
C LEU A 102 -8.37 12.08 1.87
N THR A 103 -8.99 11.78 0.73
CA THR A 103 -8.74 10.55 0.00
C THR A 103 -7.92 10.84 -1.24
N ALA A 104 -6.85 10.05 -1.44
CA ALA A 104 -6.08 10.05 -2.68
C ALA A 104 -6.28 8.71 -3.38
N SER A 105 -6.61 8.75 -4.67
CA SER A 105 -6.64 7.54 -5.49
C SER A 105 -5.55 7.60 -6.55
N THR A 106 -4.97 6.44 -6.86
CA THR A 106 -3.89 6.31 -7.83
C THR A 106 -4.06 5.06 -8.68
N VAL A 107 -3.36 5.03 -9.80
CA VAL A 107 -3.05 3.79 -10.50
C VAL A 107 -1.59 3.45 -10.26
N MET A 108 -1.32 2.21 -9.89
CA MET A 108 0.03 1.72 -9.64
C MET A 108 0.35 0.56 -10.59
N VAL A 109 1.55 0.59 -11.13
CA VAL A 109 2.13 -0.58 -11.83
C VAL A 109 3.35 -1.01 -11.02
N LEU A 110 3.37 -2.27 -10.65
CA LEU A 110 4.44 -2.89 -9.87
C LEU A 110 5.16 -3.90 -10.76
N PHE A 111 6.44 -3.63 -11.01
CA PHE A 111 7.35 -4.59 -11.63
C PHE A 111 8.10 -5.32 -10.54
N ALA A 112 8.07 -6.64 -10.56
CA ALA A 112 8.75 -7.47 -9.58
C ALA A 112 9.66 -8.48 -10.25
N LEU A 113 10.87 -8.58 -9.73
CA LEU A 113 11.85 -9.60 -10.11
C LEU A 113 12.11 -10.45 -8.87
N THR A 114 11.63 -11.68 -8.91
CA THR A 114 11.98 -12.71 -7.94
C THR A 114 13.07 -13.61 -8.53
N ARG A 115 13.58 -14.57 -7.75
CA ARG A 115 14.72 -15.42 -8.13
C ARG A 115 14.63 -15.99 -9.54
N HIS A 116 13.44 -16.39 -9.99
CA HIS A 116 13.25 -17.06 -11.28
C HIS A 116 12.14 -16.47 -12.15
N LYS A 117 11.49 -15.40 -11.69
CA LYS A 117 10.28 -14.88 -12.34
C LYS A 117 10.27 -13.37 -12.42
N HIS A 118 9.75 -12.89 -13.54
CA HIS A 118 9.28 -11.52 -13.67
C HIS A 118 7.77 -11.52 -13.44
N ALA A 119 7.27 -10.52 -12.73
CA ALA A 119 5.85 -10.30 -12.58
C ALA A 119 5.53 -8.82 -12.75
N ILE A 120 4.39 -8.56 -13.36
CA ILE A 120 3.85 -7.21 -13.50
C ILE A 120 2.45 -7.24 -12.90
N HIS A 121 2.22 -6.36 -11.93
CA HIS A 121 0.91 -6.17 -11.32
C HIS A 121 0.44 -4.76 -11.60
N SER A 122 -0.84 -4.60 -11.85
CA SER A 122 -1.48 -3.30 -11.93
C SER A 122 -2.58 -3.24 -10.88
N ALA A 123 -2.71 -2.10 -10.22
CA ALA A 123 -3.69 -1.90 -9.17
C ALA A 123 -4.21 -0.48 -9.17
N ARG A 124 -5.44 -0.33 -8.70
CA ARG A 124 -5.94 0.95 -8.23
C ARG A 124 -5.74 1.00 -6.73
N CYS A 125 -5.08 2.03 -6.26
CA CYS A 125 -4.85 2.23 -4.83
C CYS A 125 -5.70 3.39 -4.33
N GLU A 126 -6.25 3.25 -3.15
CA GLU A 126 -6.97 4.30 -2.47
C GLU A 126 -6.38 4.48 -1.07
N PHE A 127 -5.98 5.72 -0.79
CA PHE A 127 -5.38 6.09 0.48
C PHE A 127 -6.29 7.05 1.21
N ARG A 128 -6.67 6.73 2.44
CA ARG A 128 -7.20 7.74 3.34
C ARG A 128 -6.03 8.34 4.11
N LEU A 129 -5.81 9.63 3.92
CA LEU A 129 -4.71 10.37 4.51
C LEU A 129 -5.23 11.29 5.59
N LEU A 130 -4.58 11.27 6.75
CA LEU A 130 -4.83 12.20 7.85
C LEU A 130 -3.66 13.16 8.01
N ARG A 131 -3.95 14.40 8.35
CA ARG A 131 -2.93 15.38 8.66
C ARG A 131 -2.76 15.48 10.18
N GLU A 132 -1.62 15.00 10.65
CA GLU A 132 -1.24 15.03 12.07
C GLU A 132 -0.03 15.94 12.25
N SER A 133 -0.19 17.05 13.00
CA SER A 133 0.92 17.97 13.31
C SER A 133 1.75 18.38 12.07
N ALA A 134 1.08 18.78 10.99
CA ALA A 134 1.67 19.15 9.69
C ALA A 134 2.28 17.99 8.89
N LEU A 135 2.20 16.74 9.36
CA LEU A 135 2.62 15.56 8.61
C LEU A 135 1.43 14.78 8.10
N TRP A 136 1.58 14.17 6.93
CA TRP A 136 0.60 13.24 6.42
C TRP A 136 0.84 11.84 6.97
N ARG A 137 -0.25 11.15 7.30
CA ARG A 137 -0.25 9.75 7.75
C ARG A 137 -1.30 8.97 6.97
N ILE A 138 -1.05 7.70 6.75
CA ILE A 138 -1.98 6.80 6.08
C ILE A 138 -2.86 6.14 7.14
N ALA A 139 -4.17 6.44 7.11
CA ALA A 139 -5.14 5.76 7.95
C ALA A 139 -5.68 4.48 7.30
N ARG A 140 -5.72 4.43 5.96
CA ARG A 140 -6.11 3.24 5.22
C ARG A 140 -5.41 3.24 3.87
N LYS A 141 -4.85 2.09 3.49
CA LYS A 141 -4.38 1.80 2.15
C LYS A 141 -5.17 0.61 1.61
N LYS A 142 -5.96 0.84 0.56
CA LYS A 142 -6.69 -0.21 -0.15
C LYS A 142 -6.05 -0.40 -1.52
N VAL A 143 -5.66 -1.63 -1.83
CA VAL A 143 -5.04 -1.99 -3.10
C VAL A 143 -5.94 -2.97 -3.83
N SER A 144 -6.53 -2.53 -4.94
CA SER A 144 -7.40 -3.35 -5.78
C SER A 144 -6.63 -3.80 -7.02
N LEU A 145 -6.14 -5.03 -6.99
CA LEU A 145 -5.36 -5.60 -8.09
C LEU A 145 -6.26 -5.87 -9.29
N LEU A 146 -5.76 -5.55 -10.49
CA LEU A 146 -6.50 -5.77 -11.74
C LEU A 146 -6.79 -7.27 -11.97
N ARG A 147 -5.92 -8.16 -11.51
CA ARG A 147 -6.02 -9.61 -11.67
C ARG A 147 -6.26 -10.32 -10.34
N SER A 148 -7.01 -9.72 -9.44
CA SER A 148 -7.27 -10.27 -8.10
C SER A 148 -8.09 -11.56 -8.10
N ASN A 149 -8.76 -11.90 -9.21
CA ASN A 149 -9.54 -13.13 -9.35
C ASN A 149 -8.69 -14.36 -9.72
N GLU A 150 -7.45 -14.16 -10.12
CA GLU A 150 -6.51 -15.25 -10.34
C GLU A 150 -5.84 -15.59 -9.02
N ALA A 151 -5.60 -16.89 -8.80
CA ALA A 151 -4.87 -17.33 -7.62
C ALA A 151 -3.51 -16.61 -7.58
N LEU A 152 -3.41 -15.62 -6.72
CA LEU A 152 -2.17 -14.90 -6.46
C LEU A 152 -1.36 -15.75 -5.49
N ASP A 153 -0.98 -16.94 -5.96
CA ASP A 153 -0.17 -17.87 -5.18
C ASP A 153 1.15 -17.18 -4.80
N GLY A 154 1.19 -16.74 -3.56
CA GLY A 154 2.41 -16.32 -2.93
C GLY A 154 3.06 -15.09 -3.51
N ILE A 155 2.38 -13.92 -3.47
CA ILE A 155 3.09 -12.65 -3.64
C ILE A 155 4.03 -12.50 -2.44
N PRO A 156 5.35 -12.64 -2.62
CA PRO A 156 6.29 -12.62 -1.50
C PRO A 156 6.72 -11.19 -1.09
N TYR A 157 6.06 -10.17 -1.61
CA TYR A 157 6.38 -8.76 -1.38
C TYR A 157 5.09 -7.98 -1.06
N LEU A 158 5.25 -6.81 -0.45
CA LEU A 158 4.13 -5.89 -0.20
C LEU A 158 3.68 -5.24 -1.51
N VAL A 159 2.39 -4.98 -1.62
CA VAL A 159 1.77 -4.31 -2.78
C VAL A 159 1.22 -2.94 -2.41
#